data_f61875c43a3a0a5fc65e6b1f44c21114
#
_entry.id   f61875c43a3a0a5fc65e6b1f44c21114
#
_cell.length_a   1.000
_cell.length_b   1.000
_cell.length_c   1.000
_cell.angle_alpha   90.00
_cell.angle_beta   90.00
_cell.angle_gamma   90.00
#
_symmetry.space_group_name_H-M   'P 1'
#
loop_
_entity.id
_entity.type
_entity.pdbx_description
1 polymer ?
#
loop_
_entity_poly.entity_id
_entity_poly.type
_entity_poly.pdbx_seq_one_letter_code
_entity_poly.pdbx_strand_id
1 'polypeptide(L)'
;MRTVELTCDPAFDSAVRAVWGRLAEAGLPSLTYNTHPTHRPHLTLAAAVDFPPGAHERIDALLAGAALPLRVRLSGLLSFSARSRRRVLSWGLVPTAELLALHGAVWEALDGATEPNPLYLPGRWMPHLGLTRRLEPEQLVTALEVLGRLPDLLGGLDAARSYDSESRGTVPLGAPG
;
A
#
# COMPACT_ATOMS: atom_id res chain seq x y z
N MET A 1 -11.28 -3.78 9.90
CA MET A 1 -10.51 -2.58 9.45
C MET A 1 -10.66 -2.44 7.95
N ARG A 2 -10.99 -1.24 7.50
CA ARG A 2 -11.19 -0.89 6.10
C ARG A 2 -10.03 -0.05 5.59
N THR A 3 -9.67 -0.23 4.31
CA THR A 3 -8.62 0.56 3.64
C THR A 3 -9.11 1.08 2.29
N VAL A 4 -8.52 2.18 1.85
CA VAL A 4 -8.57 2.67 0.46
C VAL A 4 -7.19 2.44 -0.13
N GLU A 5 -7.13 1.75 -1.26
CA GLU A 5 -5.89 1.30 -1.87
C GLU A 5 -5.83 1.64 -3.36
N LEU A 6 -4.66 2.03 -3.83
CA LEU A 6 -4.33 2.05 -5.26
C LEU A 6 -3.50 0.81 -5.61
N THR A 7 -3.81 0.18 -6.71
CA THR A 7 -3.11 -1.02 -7.19
C THR A 7 -2.18 -0.70 -8.34
N CYS A 8 -1.11 -1.48 -8.45
CA CYS A 8 -0.09 -1.33 -9.47
C CYS A 8 -0.58 -1.80 -10.85
N ASP A 9 -0.14 -1.12 -11.90
CA ASP A 9 -0.26 -1.63 -13.27
C ASP A 9 0.47 -3.00 -13.40
N PRO A 10 0.19 -3.80 -14.45
CA PRO A 10 0.73 -5.15 -14.56
C PRO A 10 2.27 -5.23 -14.54
N ALA A 11 2.95 -4.29 -15.15
CA ALA A 11 4.41 -4.28 -15.19
C ALA A 11 5.01 -3.93 -13.82
N PHE A 12 4.43 -2.95 -13.15
CA PHE A 12 4.85 -2.52 -11.82
C PHE A 12 4.52 -3.57 -10.75
N ASP A 13 3.33 -4.22 -10.83
CA ASP A 13 2.96 -5.38 -9.99
C ASP A 13 3.98 -6.50 -10.12
N SER A 14 4.33 -6.90 -11.36
CA SER A 14 5.29 -7.97 -11.62
C SER A 14 6.69 -7.66 -11.06
N ALA A 15 7.16 -6.42 -11.17
CA ALA A 15 8.44 -6.01 -10.65
C ALA A 15 8.48 -6.07 -9.11
N VAL A 16 7.43 -5.63 -8.42
CA VAL A 16 7.35 -5.75 -6.95
C VAL A 16 7.26 -7.20 -6.52
N ARG A 17 6.47 -8.04 -7.22
CA ARG A 17 6.40 -9.48 -6.93
C ARG A 17 7.72 -10.20 -7.15
N ALA A 18 8.55 -9.79 -8.10
CA ALA A 18 9.89 -10.33 -8.27
C ALA A 18 10.77 -10.09 -7.02
N VAL A 19 10.64 -8.93 -6.37
CA VAL A 19 11.31 -8.66 -5.09
C VAL A 19 10.75 -9.55 -3.97
N TRP A 20 9.44 -9.77 -3.93
CA TRP A 20 8.82 -10.73 -2.99
C TRP A 20 9.37 -12.14 -3.19
N GLY A 21 9.55 -12.57 -4.45
CA GLY A 21 10.14 -13.86 -4.81
C GLY A 21 11.54 -14.03 -4.27
N ARG A 22 12.43 -13.06 -4.48
CA ARG A 22 13.81 -13.07 -3.94
C ARG A 22 13.85 -13.26 -2.42
N LEU A 23 12.97 -12.56 -1.68
CA LEU A 23 12.86 -12.71 -0.24
C LEU A 23 12.38 -14.12 0.16
N ALA A 24 11.40 -14.66 -0.57
CA ALA A 24 10.89 -16.01 -0.33
C ALA A 24 11.92 -17.10 -0.61
N GLU A 25 12.69 -16.97 -1.70
CA GLU A 25 13.79 -17.88 -2.06
C GLU A 25 14.89 -17.91 -0.99
N ALA A 26 15.10 -16.79 -0.29
CA ALA A 26 16.00 -16.71 0.86
C ALA A 26 15.37 -17.22 2.18
N GLY A 27 14.19 -17.81 2.15
CA GLY A 27 13.48 -18.32 3.32
C GLY A 27 12.94 -17.25 4.28
N LEU A 28 12.82 -16.00 3.81
CA LEU A 28 12.38 -14.88 4.62
C LEU A 28 10.85 -14.72 4.58
N PRO A 29 10.24 -14.13 5.63
CA PRO A 29 8.81 -13.81 5.66
C PRO A 29 8.37 -12.82 4.59
N SER A 30 8.24 -13.28 3.36
CA SER A 30 7.81 -12.51 2.19
C SER A 30 6.30 -12.36 2.10
N LEU A 31 5.83 -11.31 1.40
CA LEU A 31 4.41 -11.16 1.04
C LEU A 31 3.96 -12.16 -0.03
N THR A 32 4.86 -12.82 -0.74
CA THR A 32 4.54 -13.96 -1.63
C THR A 32 3.73 -15.05 -0.91
N TYR A 33 3.95 -15.26 0.38
CA TYR A 33 3.23 -16.28 1.15
C TYR A 33 1.78 -15.93 1.51
N ASN A 34 1.30 -14.77 1.11
CA ASN A 34 -0.11 -14.44 1.23
C ASN A 34 -0.87 -14.95 0.00
N THR A 35 -1.62 -16.02 0.16
CA THR A 35 -2.35 -16.72 -0.91
C THR A 35 -3.75 -16.18 -1.14
N HIS A 36 -4.15 -15.08 -0.47
CA HIS A 36 -5.49 -14.53 -0.68
C HIS A 36 -5.65 -14.04 -2.13
N PRO A 37 -6.78 -14.37 -2.81
CA PRO A 37 -6.96 -14.06 -4.24
C PRO A 37 -6.83 -12.56 -4.57
N THR A 38 -7.22 -11.68 -3.64
CA THR A 38 -7.14 -10.23 -3.84
C THR A 38 -5.78 -9.65 -3.47
N HIS A 39 -4.83 -10.48 -2.98
CA HIS A 39 -3.52 -10.01 -2.55
C HIS A 39 -2.64 -9.64 -3.75
N ARG A 40 -2.26 -8.39 -3.80
CA ARG A 40 -1.36 -7.83 -4.82
C ARG A 40 -0.61 -6.61 -4.27
N PRO A 41 0.48 -6.20 -4.90
CA PRO A 41 1.13 -4.92 -4.58
C PRO A 41 0.14 -3.77 -4.65
N HIS A 42 0.10 -2.96 -3.60
CA HIS A 42 -0.82 -1.82 -3.49
C HIS A 42 -0.23 -0.73 -2.60
N LEU A 43 -0.67 0.49 -2.84
CA LEU A 43 -0.44 1.64 -1.99
C LEU A 43 -1.70 1.90 -1.17
N THR A 44 -1.59 1.86 0.16
CA THR A 44 -2.69 2.22 1.05
C THR A 44 -2.72 3.73 1.24
N LEU A 45 -3.83 4.36 0.85
CA LEU A 45 -4.07 5.80 1.04
C LEU A 45 -4.68 6.08 2.42
N ALA A 46 -5.60 5.23 2.86
CA ALA A 46 -6.27 5.42 4.14
C ALA A 46 -6.57 4.07 4.81
N ALA A 47 -6.60 4.06 6.13
CA ALA A 47 -6.99 2.93 6.95
C ALA A 47 -7.72 3.41 8.20
N ALA A 48 -8.88 2.80 8.51
CA ALA A 48 -9.68 3.06 9.72
C ALA A 48 -10.38 1.78 10.16
N VAL A 49 -10.90 1.75 11.37
CA VAL A 49 -11.73 0.62 11.82
C VAL A 49 -12.98 0.55 10.98
N ASP A 50 -13.65 1.67 10.76
CA ASP A 50 -14.80 1.77 9.87
C ASP A 50 -14.89 3.13 9.17
N PHE A 51 -15.59 3.17 8.04
CA PHE A 51 -15.82 4.37 7.26
C PHE A 51 -17.22 4.92 7.54
N PRO A 52 -17.42 6.26 7.56
CA PRO A 52 -18.73 6.84 7.82
C PRO A 52 -19.72 6.53 6.68
N PRO A 53 -21.04 6.61 6.95
CA PRO A 53 -22.06 6.45 5.91
C PRO A 53 -21.82 7.37 4.71
N GLY A 54 -22.02 6.85 3.50
CA GLY A 54 -21.81 7.57 2.25
C GLY A 54 -20.34 7.84 1.87
N ALA A 55 -19.36 7.37 2.67
CA ALA A 55 -17.94 7.54 2.36
C ALA A 55 -17.54 6.78 1.10
N HIS A 56 -18.11 5.59 0.88
CA HIS A 56 -17.80 4.79 -0.29
C HIS A 56 -18.15 5.55 -1.57
N GLU A 57 -19.34 6.10 -1.66
CA GLU A 57 -19.83 6.87 -2.80
C GLU A 57 -18.99 8.14 -3.04
N ARG A 58 -18.59 8.83 -1.96
CA ARG A 58 -17.73 10.02 -2.07
C ARG A 58 -16.33 9.67 -2.59
N ILE A 59 -15.73 8.59 -2.09
CA ILE A 59 -14.41 8.13 -2.54
C ILE A 59 -14.48 7.60 -3.97
N ASP A 60 -15.54 6.86 -4.31
CA ASP A 60 -15.75 6.36 -5.66
C ASP A 60 -15.83 7.52 -6.67
N ALA A 61 -16.65 8.53 -6.41
CA ALA A 61 -16.76 9.72 -7.24
C ALA A 61 -15.43 10.51 -7.34
N LEU A 62 -14.70 10.64 -6.23
CA LEU A 62 -13.37 11.27 -6.21
C LEU A 62 -12.40 10.52 -7.12
N LEU A 63 -12.33 9.20 -7.01
CA LEU A 63 -11.39 8.36 -7.76
C LEU A 63 -11.79 8.20 -9.23
N ALA A 64 -13.08 8.27 -9.55
CA ALA A 64 -13.55 8.34 -10.94
C ALA A 64 -13.08 9.62 -11.66
N GLY A 65 -12.93 10.72 -10.91
CA GLY A 65 -12.36 11.97 -11.42
C GLY A 65 -10.83 12.05 -11.38
N ALA A 66 -10.15 11.07 -10.75
CA ALA A 66 -8.70 11.06 -10.67
C ALA A 66 -8.07 10.64 -12.00
N ALA A 67 -6.94 11.29 -12.36
CA ALA A 67 -6.18 10.96 -13.57
C ALA A 67 -5.34 9.67 -13.35
N LEU A 68 -5.98 8.51 -13.42
CA LEU A 68 -5.28 7.23 -13.42
C LEU A 68 -4.88 6.82 -14.86
N PRO A 69 -3.72 6.16 -15.06
CA PRO A 69 -2.76 5.75 -14.04
C PRO A 69 -1.93 6.91 -13.48
N LEU A 70 -1.85 6.97 -12.16
CA LEU A 70 -0.95 7.90 -11.47
C LEU A 70 0.50 7.40 -11.62
N ARG A 71 1.36 8.19 -12.25
CA ARG A 71 2.79 7.87 -12.40
C ARG A 71 3.53 8.08 -11.08
N VAL A 72 4.24 7.03 -10.65
CA VAL A 72 4.96 7.02 -9.37
C VAL A 72 6.37 6.46 -9.53
N ARG A 73 7.22 6.77 -8.55
CA ARG A 73 8.57 6.24 -8.45
C ARG A 73 8.77 5.60 -7.08
N LEU A 74 9.13 4.32 -7.06
CA LEU A 74 9.67 3.69 -5.85
C LEU A 74 11.14 4.05 -5.72
N SER A 75 11.55 4.44 -4.51
CA SER A 75 12.94 4.77 -4.19
C SER A 75 13.20 4.57 -2.70
N GLY A 76 14.29 3.90 -2.38
CA GLY A 76 14.70 3.66 -1.00
C GLY A 76 13.88 2.59 -0.26
N LEU A 77 14.45 2.10 0.82
CA LEU A 77 13.87 1.09 1.68
C LEU A 77 13.39 1.73 2.98
N LEU A 78 12.15 1.46 3.36
CA LEU A 78 11.56 1.85 4.64
C LEU A 78 11.51 0.66 5.59
N SER A 79 11.79 0.90 6.86
CA SER A 79 11.72 -0.09 7.93
C SER A 79 10.76 0.39 9.02
N PHE A 80 9.62 -0.29 9.15
CA PHE A 80 8.62 0.03 10.16
C PHE A 80 8.76 -0.89 11.38
N SER A 81 8.60 -0.33 12.57
CA SER A 81 8.57 -1.09 13.82
C SER A 81 7.27 -1.88 13.93
N ALA A 82 7.37 -3.13 14.34
CA ALA A 82 6.25 -3.99 14.68
C ALA A 82 6.38 -4.49 16.13
N ARG A 83 5.33 -5.13 16.65
CA ARG A 83 5.36 -5.67 18.03
C ARG A 83 6.52 -6.67 18.20
N SER A 84 7.01 -6.82 19.43
CA SER A 84 8.07 -7.78 19.80
C SER A 84 9.40 -7.55 19.06
N ARG A 85 9.82 -6.29 18.89
CA ARG A 85 11.08 -5.88 18.24
C ARG A 85 11.17 -6.27 16.75
N ARG A 86 10.12 -6.84 16.17
CA ARG A 86 10.06 -7.20 14.75
C ARG A 86 10.04 -5.96 13.86
N ARG A 87 10.39 -6.15 12.59
CA ARG A 87 10.39 -5.12 11.56
C ARG A 87 9.57 -5.57 10.35
N VAL A 88 9.01 -4.61 9.65
CA VAL A 88 8.40 -4.78 8.33
C VAL A 88 9.18 -3.90 7.37
N LEU A 89 9.67 -4.48 6.27
CA LEU A 89 10.34 -3.75 5.21
C LEU A 89 9.37 -3.43 4.09
N SER A 90 9.50 -2.24 3.55
CA SER A 90 8.67 -1.74 2.47
C SER A 90 9.49 -0.91 1.50
N TRP A 91 9.12 -0.90 0.24
CA TRP A 91 9.72 -0.03 -0.76
C TRP A 91 9.07 1.35 -0.67
N GLY A 92 9.86 2.37 -0.41
CA GLY A 92 9.39 3.75 -0.30
C GLY A 92 8.90 4.26 -1.66
N LEU A 93 7.86 5.06 -1.64
CA LEU A 93 7.32 5.73 -2.82
C LEU A 93 7.57 7.23 -2.68
N VAL A 94 8.16 7.84 -3.70
CA VAL A 94 8.46 9.28 -3.69
C VAL A 94 7.15 10.07 -3.69
N PRO A 95 6.86 10.86 -2.65
CA PRO A 95 5.63 11.64 -2.59
C PRO A 95 5.69 12.79 -3.62
N THR A 96 4.72 12.81 -4.55
CA THR A 96 4.50 13.94 -5.46
C THR A 96 3.38 14.83 -4.94
N ALA A 97 3.30 16.06 -5.38
CA ALA A 97 2.23 16.97 -5.00
C ALA A 97 0.85 16.40 -5.39
N GLU A 98 0.76 15.77 -6.55
CA GLU A 98 -0.46 15.12 -7.05
C GLU A 98 -0.90 13.96 -6.13
N LEU A 99 0.05 13.08 -5.75
CA LEU A 99 -0.23 11.97 -4.83
C LEU A 99 -0.66 12.48 -3.45
N LEU A 100 0.00 13.52 -2.93
CA LEU A 100 -0.37 14.10 -1.64
C LEU A 100 -1.73 14.79 -1.69
N ALA A 101 -2.07 15.46 -2.79
CA ALA A 101 -3.39 16.05 -2.99
C ALA A 101 -4.49 14.98 -3.02
N LEU A 102 -4.28 13.89 -3.77
CA LEU A 102 -5.21 12.76 -3.81
C LEU A 102 -5.37 12.12 -2.41
N HIS A 103 -4.28 11.91 -1.69
CA HIS A 103 -4.30 11.39 -0.33
C HIS A 103 -5.11 12.30 0.62
N GLY A 104 -4.91 13.62 0.56
CA GLY A 104 -5.68 14.60 1.35
C GLY A 104 -7.17 14.54 1.03
N ALA A 105 -7.54 14.54 -0.26
CA ALA A 105 -8.92 14.47 -0.71
C ALA A 105 -9.62 13.15 -0.28
N VAL A 106 -8.91 12.03 -0.26
CA VAL A 106 -9.44 10.76 0.27
C VAL A 106 -9.76 10.90 1.77
N TRP A 107 -8.88 11.55 2.56
CA TRP A 107 -9.15 11.77 3.97
C TRP A 107 -10.27 12.77 4.25
N GLU A 108 -10.44 13.79 3.41
CA GLU A 108 -11.61 14.69 3.45
C GLU A 108 -12.92 13.91 3.18
N ALA A 109 -12.89 13.01 2.19
CA ALA A 109 -14.05 12.14 1.92
C ALA A 109 -14.34 11.14 3.04
N LEU A 110 -13.37 10.83 3.89
CA LEU A 110 -13.46 9.96 5.06
C LEU A 110 -13.70 10.72 6.37
N ASP A 111 -14.02 12.02 6.33
CA ASP A 111 -14.31 12.77 7.55
C ASP A 111 -15.38 12.05 8.40
N GLY A 112 -15.10 11.90 9.69
CA GLY A 112 -15.90 11.09 10.61
C GLY A 112 -15.59 9.59 10.62
N ALA A 113 -14.48 9.13 10.00
CA ALA A 113 -14.04 7.73 10.07
C ALA A 113 -13.80 7.30 11.53
N THR A 114 -14.21 6.07 11.86
CA THR A 114 -14.05 5.51 13.20
C THR A 114 -12.63 4.99 13.39
N GLU A 115 -11.98 5.44 14.46
CA GLU A 115 -10.61 5.02 14.82
C GLU A 115 -9.65 5.00 13.61
N PRO A 116 -9.39 6.16 13.00
CA PRO A 116 -8.45 6.24 11.88
C PRO A 116 -7.06 5.83 12.34
N ASN A 117 -6.37 5.05 11.51
CA ASN A 117 -4.99 4.68 11.80
C ASN A 117 -4.08 5.91 11.64
N PRO A 118 -3.45 6.38 12.73
CA PRO A 118 -2.71 7.65 12.72
C PRO A 118 -1.50 7.66 11.79
N LEU A 119 -1.00 6.50 11.36
CA LEU A 119 0.14 6.40 10.44
C LEU A 119 -0.24 6.74 8.99
N TYR A 120 -1.55 6.76 8.68
CA TYR A 120 -2.06 7.08 7.35
C TYR A 120 -2.65 8.49 7.25
N LEU A 121 -2.72 9.25 8.35
CA LEU A 121 -3.26 10.61 8.34
C LEU A 121 -2.37 11.57 7.55
N PRO A 122 -2.94 12.64 6.94
CA PRO A 122 -2.17 13.71 6.32
C PRO A 122 -1.10 14.27 7.25
N GLY A 123 0.09 14.50 6.70
CA GLY A 123 1.27 14.96 7.46
C GLY A 123 2.02 13.87 8.23
N ARG A 124 1.49 12.63 8.30
CA ARG A 124 2.16 11.49 8.96
C ARG A 124 2.37 10.30 8.04
N TRP A 125 1.72 10.31 6.89
CA TRP A 125 1.76 9.22 5.93
C TRP A 125 3.12 9.11 5.23
N MET A 126 3.64 7.91 5.20
CA MET A 126 4.83 7.54 4.42
C MET A 126 4.41 6.60 3.31
N PRO A 127 4.24 7.06 2.05
CA PRO A 127 3.77 6.22 0.95
C PRO A 127 4.77 5.10 0.67
N HIS A 128 4.25 3.87 0.56
CA HIS A 128 5.09 2.69 0.37
C HIS A 128 4.32 1.48 -0.18
N LEU A 129 5.05 0.55 -0.78
CA LEU A 129 4.57 -0.79 -1.11
C LEU A 129 5.24 -1.81 -0.18
N GLY A 130 4.45 -2.69 0.44
CA GLY A 130 4.96 -3.73 1.33
C GLY A 130 5.88 -4.72 0.62
N LEU A 131 6.95 -5.15 1.29
CA LEU A 131 7.88 -6.19 0.81
C LEU A 131 7.87 -7.44 1.69
N THR A 132 7.85 -7.26 3.01
CA THR A 132 7.94 -8.37 3.95
C THR A 132 6.73 -8.42 4.87
N ARG A 133 6.48 -9.59 5.43
CA ARG A 133 5.75 -9.75 6.69
C ARG A 133 6.68 -9.36 7.84
N ARG A 134 6.28 -9.61 9.09
CA ARG A 134 7.10 -9.29 10.26
C ARG A 134 8.37 -10.15 10.28
N LEU A 135 9.52 -9.52 10.17
CA LEU A 135 10.86 -10.10 10.32
C LEU A 135 11.25 -10.13 11.79
N GLU A 136 11.85 -11.22 12.22
CA GLU A 136 12.58 -11.27 13.49
C GLU A 136 13.88 -10.45 13.36
N PRO A 137 14.48 -9.96 14.46
CA PRO A 137 15.70 -9.16 14.42
C PRO A 137 16.84 -9.85 13.66
N GLU A 138 16.97 -11.16 13.78
CA GLU A 138 18.02 -11.96 13.14
C GLU A 138 17.83 -12.05 11.62
N GLN A 139 16.59 -11.99 11.16
CA GLN A 139 16.24 -12.03 9.73
C GLN A 139 16.46 -10.69 9.02
N LEU A 140 16.57 -9.59 9.78
CA LEU A 140 16.66 -8.25 9.20
C LEU A 140 17.95 -8.08 8.39
N VAL A 141 19.08 -8.55 8.89
CA VAL A 141 20.37 -8.45 8.20
C VAL A 141 20.31 -9.20 6.87
N THR A 142 19.86 -10.45 6.90
CA THR A 142 19.70 -11.26 5.68
C THR A 142 18.73 -10.61 4.68
N ALA A 143 17.63 -10.03 5.18
CA ALA A 143 16.68 -9.33 4.31
C ALA A 143 17.31 -8.11 3.63
N LEU A 144 18.13 -7.34 4.35
CA LEU A 144 18.86 -6.20 3.79
C LEU A 144 19.91 -6.64 2.77
N GLU A 145 20.60 -7.76 3.00
CA GLU A 145 21.55 -8.33 2.05
C GLU A 145 20.86 -8.81 0.77
N VAL A 146 19.76 -9.55 0.89
CA VAL A 146 18.95 -10.05 -0.25
C VAL A 146 18.37 -8.90 -1.07
N LEU A 147 17.88 -7.86 -0.42
CA LEU A 147 17.36 -6.68 -1.10
C LEU A 147 18.48 -5.88 -1.75
N GLY A 148 19.63 -5.79 -1.06
CA GLY A 148 20.78 -5.00 -1.53
C GLY A 148 20.36 -3.56 -1.80
N ARG A 149 20.91 -2.96 -2.85
CA ARG A 149 20.44 -1.67 -3.36
C ARG A 149 19.23 -1.91 -4.26
N LEU A 150 18.03 -1.61 -3.75
CA LEU A 150 16.85 -1.53 -4.61
C LEU A 150 17.03 -0.37 -5.60
N PRO A 151 16.90 -0.58 -6.91
CA PRO A 151 16.96 0.50 -7.89
C PRO A 151 15.74 1.40 -7.78
N ASP A 152 15.82 2.61 -8.30
CA ASP A 152 14.62 3.40 -8.54
C ASP A 152 13.76 2.68 -9.59
N LEU A 153 12.46 2.57 -9.32
CA LEU A 153 11.51 1.90 -10.21
C LEU A 153 10.37 2.85 -10.54
N LEU A 154 10.19 3.14 -11.82
CA LEU A 154 9.04 3.91 -12.32
C LEU A 154 7.89 2.96 -12.65
N GLY A 155 6.67 3.36 -12.32
CA GLY A 155 5.46 2.57 -12.61
C GLY A 155 4.20 3.40 -12.54
N GLY A 156 3.07 2.74 -12.68
CA GLY A 156 1.75 3.34 -12.57
C GLY A 156 0.89 2.68 -11.50
N LEU A 157 0.07 3.50 -10.86
CA LEU A 157 -1.05 3.03 -10.04
C LEU A 157 -2.30 3.23 -10.90
N ASP A 158 -2.89 2.15 -11.39
CA ASP A 158 -3.86 2.16 -12.49
C ASP A 158 -5.31 1.93 -12.06
N ALA A 159 -5.52 1.43 -10.84
CA ALA A 159 -6.84 1.18 -10.32
C ALA A 159 -6.92 1.44 -8.82
N ALA A 160 -8.13 1.63 -8.32
CA ALA A 160 -8.41 1.83 -6.91
C ALA A 160 -9.42 0.82 -6.39
N ARG A 161 -9.33 0.53 -5.08
CA ARG A 161 -10.26 -0.36 -4.40
C ARG A 161 -10.40 -0.01 -2.92
N SER A 162 -11.53 -0.34 -2.34
CA SER A 162 -11.68 -0.51 -0.90
C SER A 162 -11.43 -1.97 -0.53
N TYR A 163 -10.76 -2.21 0.59
CA TYR A 163 -10.60 -3.55 1.17
C TYR A 163 -11.10 -3.57 2.60
N ASP A 164 -11.83 -4.61 2.96
CA ASP A 164 -12.27 -4.87 4.32
C ASP A 164 -11.59 -6.12 4.87
N SER A 165 -10.83 -5.96 5.95
CA SER A 165 -10.07 -7.07 6.57
C SER A 165 -10.95 -8.07 7.33
N GLU A 166 -12.18 -7.73 7.65
CA GLU A 166 -13.11 -8.63 8.35
C GLU A 166 -13.75 -9.61 7.36
N SER A 167 -14.37 -9.09 6.30
CA SER A 167 -14.93 -9.91 5.22
C SER A 167 -13.87 -10.44 4.26
N ARG A 168 -12.67 -9.88 4.27
CA ARG A 168 -11.57 -10.06 3.29
C ARG A 168 -12.01 -9.73 1.86
N GLY A 169 -13.06 -8.92 1.72
CA GLY A 169 -13.61 -8.49 0.45
C GLY A 169 -12.92 -7.25 -0.10
N THR A 170 -12.95 -7.10 -1.41
CA THR A 170 -12.56 -5.87 -2.10
C THR A 170 -13.72 -5.35 -2.94
N VAL A 171 -13.87 -4.04 -3.00
CA VAL A 171 -14.82 -3.36 -3.87
C VAL A 171 -14.02 -2.39 -4.74
N PRO A 172 -14.12 -2.49 -6.09
CA PRO A 172 -13.50 -1.51 -6.98
C PRO A 172 -14.01 -0.09 -6.68
N LEU A 173 -13.15 0.90 -6.91
CA LEU A 173 -13.43 2.32 -6.74
C LEU A 173 -13.01 3.08 -8.00
N GLY A 174 -13.79 4.10 -8.37
CA GLY A 174 -13.48 4.95 -9.52
C GLY A 174 -13.58 4.24 -10.87
N ALA A 175 -14.24 3.07 -10.93
CA ALA A 175 -14.50 2.43 -12.20
C ALA A 175 -15.48 3.28 -13.01
N PRO A 176 -15.25 3.48 -14.33
CA PRO A 176 -16.26 4.08 -15.20
C PRO A 176 -17.50 3.19 -15.18
N GLY A 177 -18.67 3.79 -14.85
CA GLY A 177 -19.97 3.11 -14.83
C GLY A 177 -20.39 2.62 -16.21
#